data_f03f87db614052f84e63a40fb06b8616
#
_entry.id   f03f87db614052f84e63a40fb06b8616
#
_cell.length_a   1.000
_cell.length_b   1.000
_cell.length_c   1.000
_cell.angle_alpha   90.00
_cell.angle_beta   90.00
_cell.angle_gamma   90.00
#
_symmetry.space_group_name_H-M   'P 1'
#
loop_
_entity.id
_entity.type
_entity.pdbx_description
1 polymer ?
#
loop_
_entity_poly.entity_id
_entity_poly.type
_entity_poly.pdbx_seq_one_letter_code
_entity_poly.pdbx_strand_id
1 'polypeptide(L)'
;MKKRRIKKLIALILGIIIIIAVAVTLSLTVFFRIDNVAVTGDEIYSNEDVIAASQINIGDNMFMTSKKKTASGIECTLPYVESAEIKRNLSGTITIKITAATAKLPIDNGDSFTLVSDKGKVLEDGLMTIGDGIIIIDSSPVISAVPGETVEFQDNDDLGIIKNVLTLLESNE
;
A
#
# COMPACT_ATOMS: atom_id res chain seq x y z
N MET A 1 -27.30 5.52 -56.11
CA MET A 1 -28.09 5.01 -54.94
C MET A 1 -27.23 4.33 -53.86
N LYS A 2 -26.21 3.54 -54.14
CA LYS A 2 -25.32 2.85 -53.16
C LYS A 2 -24.62 3.80 -52.17
N LYS A 3 -24.03 4.91 -52.60
CA LYS A 3 -23.31 5.86 -51.75
C LYS A 3 -24.15 6.52 -50.63
N ARG A 4 -25.44 6.79 -50.89
CA ARG A 4 -26.35 7.37 -49.88
C ARG A 4 -26.75 6.34 -48.80
N ARG A 5 -26.89 5.07 -49.15
CA ARG A 5 -27.16 3.98 -48.17
C ARG A 5 -25.98 3.72 -47.27
N ILE A 6 -24.75 3.75 -47.82
CA ILE A 6 -23.50 3.60 -47.05
C ILE A 6 -23.34 4.75 -46.05
N LYS A 7 -23.58 5.99 -46.46
CA LYS A 7 -23.52 7.15 -45.53
C LYS A 7 -24.53 7.03 -44.38
N LYS A 8 -25.76 6.57 -44.67
CA LYS A 8 -26.76 6.34 -43.61
C LYS A 8 -26.37 5.20 -42.66
N LEU A 9 -25.76 4.15 -43.18
CA LEU A 9 -25.28 3.02 -42.38
C LEU A 9 -24.12 3.47 -41.46
N ILE A 10 -23.16 4.23 -42.00
CA ILE A 10 -22.04 4.79 -41.20
C ILE A 10 -22.57 5.73 -40.11
N ALA A 11 -23.53 6.61 -40.43
CA ALA A 11 -24.14 7.50 -39.45
C ALA A 11 -24.88 6.73 -38.34
N LEU A 12 -25.57 5.63 -38.70
CA LEU A 12 -26.22 4.76 -37.73
C LEU A 12 -25.20 4.09 -36.79
N ILE A 13 -24.13 3.52 -37.35
CA ILE A 13 -23.08 2.86 -36.57
C ILE A 13 -22.40 3.89 -35.64
N LEU A 14 -22.09 5.09 -36.14
CA LEU A 14 -21.53 6.14 -35.33
C LEU A 14 -22.45 6.55 -34.17
N GLY A 15 -23.75 6.67 -34.44
CA GLY A 15 -24.76 6.95 -33.42
C GLY A 15 -24.81 5.88 -32.33
N ILE A 16 -24.76 4.60 -32.72
CA ILE A 16 -24.71 3.47 -31.75
C ILE A 16 -23.44 3.54 -30.89
N ILE A 17 -22.29 3.80 -31.51
CA ILE A 17 -21.03 3.93 -30.78
C ILE A 17 -21.10 5.07 -29.74
N ILE A 18 -21.67 6.22 -30.10
CA ILE A 18 -21.84 7.36 -29.18
C ILE A 18 -22.77 6.98 -28.03
N ILE A 19 -23.90 6.30 -28.30
CA ILE A 19 -24.84 5.87 -27.26
C ILE A 19 -24.16 4.89 -26.31
N ILE A 20 -23.40 3.92 -26.83
CA ILE A 20 -22.66 2.97 -26.00
C ILE A 20 -21.59 3.72 -25.16
N ALA A 21 -20.86 4.64 -25.73
CA ALA A 21 -19.84 5.43 -25.02
C ALA A 21 -20.48 6.22 -23.87
N VAL A 22 -21.61 6.89 -24.11
CA VAL A 22 -22.35 7.63 -23.07
C VAL A 22 -22.85 6.69 -21.99
N ALA A 23 -23.45 5.55 -22.36
CA ALA A 23 -23.97 4.55 -21.43
C ALA A 23 -22.84 3.98 -20.53
N VAL A 24 -21.68 3.66 -21.11
CA VAL A 24 -20.49 3.19 -20.38
C VAL A 24 -19.98 4.28 -19.42
N THR A 25 -19.88 5.52 -19.89
CA THR A 25 -19.41 6.63 -19.05
C THR A 25 -20.34 6.86 -17.87
N LEU A 26 -21.65 6.90 -18.08
CA LEU A 26 -22.65 7.05 -17.02
C LEU A 26 -22.62 5.86 -16.06
N SER A 27 -22.47 4.65 -16.57
CA SER A 27 -22.34 3.44 -15.73
C SER A 27 -21.11 3.52 -14.82
N LEU A 28 -19.96 3.90 -15.36
CA LEU A 28 -18.71 4.01 -14.60
C LEU A 28 -18.76 5.12 -13.54
N THR A 29 -19.44 6.23 -13.81
CA THR A 29 -19.49 7.38 -12.90
C THR A 29 -20.54 7.27 -11.81
N VAL A 30 -21.66 6.57 -12.07
CA VAL A 30 -22.80 6.49 -11.14
C VAL A 30 -22.77 5.18 -10.34
N PHE A 31 -22.55 4.04 -10.99
CA PHE A 31 -22.69 2.74 -10.34
C PHE A 31 -21.44 2.28 -9.58
N PHE A 32 -20.27 2.84 -9.87
CA PHE A 32 -19.01 2.42 -9.25
C PHE A 32 -18.37 3.50 -8.37
N ARG A 33 -19.22 4.32 -7.74
CA ARG A 33 -18.77 5.28 -6.74
C ARG A 33 -18.35 4.57 -5.46
N ILE A 34 -17.38 5.15 -4.79
CA ILE A 34 -17.02 4.79 -3.42
C ILE A 34 -17.99 5.51 -2.48
N ASP A 35 -18.83 4.75 -1.81
CA ASP A 35 -19.79 5.27 -0.83
C ASP A 35 -19.25 5.15 0.60
N ASN A 36 -18.38 4.16 0.85
CA ASN A 36 -17.81 3.90 2.16
C ASN A 36 -16.40 3.31 2.07
N VAL A 37 -15.58 3.60 3.08
CA VAL A 37 -14.26 2.97 3.28
C VAL A 37 -14.26 2.33 4.67
N ALA A 38 -14.03 1.03 4.73
CA ALA A 38 -13.95 0.25 5.95
C ALA A 38 -12.51 -0.21 6.18
N VAL A 39 -12.00 -0.06 7.40
CA VAL A 39 -10.70 -0.56 7.83
C VAL A 39 -10.91 -1.80 8.68
N THR A 40 -10.06 -2.83 8.49
CA THR A 40 -10.10 -4.10 9.21
C THR A 40 -8.68 -4.60 9.42
N GLY A 41 -8.49 -5.58 10.32
CA GLY A 41 -7.19 -6.17 10.62
C GLY A 41 -6.62 -5.64 11.93
N ASP A 42 -5.31 -5.41 11.99
CA ASP A 42 -4.64 -5.00 13.22
C ASP A 42 -4.88 -3.52 13.54
N GLU A 43 -5.23 -3.21 14.79
CA GLU A 43 -5.60 -1.87 15.26
C GLU A 43 -4.37 -1.08 15.77
N ILE A 44 -3.35 -0.92 14.90
CA ILE A 44 -2.12 -0.19 15.23
C ILE A 44 -2.27 1.33 15.07
N TYR A 45 -3.10 1.74 14.11
CA TYR A 45 -3.46 3.11 13.82
C TYR A 45 -4.98 3.29 13.88
N SER A 46 -5.43 4.52 14.04
CA SER A 46 -6.87 4.80 13.94
C SER A 46 -7.39 4.55 12.53
N ASN A 47 -8.67 4.22 12.40
CA ASN A 47 -9.30 4.05 11.08
C ASN A 47 -9.17 5.32 10.24
N GLU A 48 -9.27 6.48 10.88
CA GLU A 48 -9.15 7.81 10.27
C GLU A 48 -7.76 8.02 9.67
N ASP A 49 -6.68 7.63 10.39
CA ASP A 49 -5.31 7.74 9.89
C ASP A 49 -5.08 6.84 8.67
N VAL A 50 -5.59 5.61 8.72
CA VAL A 50 -5.49 4.66 7.59
C VAL A 50 -6.24 5.16 6.37
N ILE A 51 -7.46 5.69 6.57
CA ILE A 51 -8.25 6.27 5.47
C ILE A 51 -7.54 7.48 4.89
N ALA A 52 -7.00 8.37 5.73
CA ALA A 52 -6.23 9.53 5.27
C ALA A 52 -4.99 9.12 4.47
N ALA A 53 -4.21 8.15 4.96
CA ALA A 53 -3.03 7.62 4.27
C ALA A 53 -3.38 6.94 2.92
N SER A 54 -4.58 6.35 2.80
CA SER A 54 -5.06 5.70 1.57
C SER A 54 -5.29 6.68 0.41
N GLN A 55 -5.52 7.96 0.69
CA GLN A 55 -5.91 8.99 -0.27
C GLN A 55 -7.19 8.64 -1.06
N ILE A 56 -8.04 7.78 -0.53
CA ILE A 56 -9.32 7.43 -1.12
C ILE A 56 -10.36 8.48 -0.71
N ASN A 57 -11.07 9.04 -1.70
CA ASN A 57 -12.16 9.96 -1.44
C ASN A 57 -13.52 9.32 -1.68
N ILE A 58 -14.47 9.60 -0.81
CA ILE A 58 -15.87 9.25 -1.05
C ILE A 58 -16.35 9.95 -2.31
N GLY A 59 -16.99 9.20 -3.20
CA GLY A 59 -17.45 9.69 -4.49
C GLY A 59 -16.53 9.40 -5.66
N ASP A 60 -15.27 9.02 -5.43
CA ASP A 60 -14.36 8.58 -6.47
C ASP A 60 -14.83 7.27 -7.12
N ASN A 61 -14.35 7.01 -8.33
CA ASN A 61 -14.64 5.74 -9.00
C ASN A 61 -13.72 4.65 -8.46
N MET A 62 -14.32 3.59 -7.88
CA MET A 62 -13.56 2.51 -7.24
C MET A 62 -12.64 1.74 -8.21
N PHE A 63 -12.94 1.70 -9.52
CA PHE A 63 -12.10 1.01 -10.51
C PHE A 63 -10.93 1.86 -10.98
N MET A 64 -11.02 3.19 -10.87
CA MET A 64 -9.93 4.10 -11.18
C MET A 64 -8.91 4.23 -10.04
N THR A 65 -9.31 3.90 -8.81
CA THR A 65 -8.40 3.84 -7.65
C THR A 65 -7.45 2.65 -7.80
N SER A 66 -6.15 2.89 -7.87
CA SER A 66 -5.15 1.82 -7.99
C SER A 66 -4.92 1.12 -6.66
N LYS A 67 -5.31 -0.15 -6.54
CA LYS A 67 -5.08 -0.95 -5.32
C LYS A 67 -3.62 -0.93 -4.85
N LYS A 68 -2.68 -1.16 -5.79
CA LYS A 68 -1.25 -1.20 -5.49
C LYS A 68 -0.74 0.16 -5.00
N LYS A 69 -1.10 1.26 -5.69
CA LYS A 69 -0.68 2.61 -5.30
C LYS A 69 -1.25 3.00 -3.93
N THR A 70 -2.52 2.67 -3.68
CA THR A 70 -3.17 2.91 -2.39
C THR A 70 -2.49 2.12 -1.26
N ALA A 71 -2.24 0.82 -1.46
CA ALA A 71 -1.56 -0.02 -0.48
C ALA A 71 -0.17 0.52 -0.16
N SER A 72 0.66 0.77 -1.19
CA SER A 72 2.00 1.37 -0.98
C SER A 72 1.94 2.74 -0.31
N GLY A 73 0.93 3.57 -0.62
CA GLY A 73 0.74 4.87 0.05
C GLY A 73 0.50 4.71 1.55
N ILE A 74 -0.34 3.77 1.96
CA ILE A 74 -0.60 3.44 3.36
C ILE A 74 0.70 2.91 4.01
N GLU A 75 1.35 1.95 3.39
CA GLU A 75 2.56 1.28 3.89
C GLU A 75 3.73 2.26 4.08
N CYS A 76 3.90 3.24 3.20
CA CYS A 76 4.94 4.27 3.34
C CYS A 76 4.57 5.35 4.36
N THR A 77 3.28 5.76 4.42
CA THR A 77 2.85 6.84 5.32
C THR A 77 2.72 6.37 6.77
N LEU A 78 2.40 5.09 6.96
CA LEU A 78 2.19 4.46 8.27
C LEU A 78 3.23 3.34 8.46
N PRO A 79 4.43 3.64 8.99
CA PRO A 79 5.55 2.70 9.02
C PRO A 79 5.26 1.37 9.71
N TYR A 80 4.45 1.37 10.78
CA TYR A 80 4.07 0.15 11.50
C TYR A 80 3.00 -0.70 10.79
N VAL A 81 2.52 -0.29 9.62
CA VAL A 81 1.71 -1.13 8.73
C VAL A 81 2.64 -1.96 7.85
N GLU A 82 2.76 -3.24 8.09
CA GLU A 82 3.59 -4.14 7.29
C GLU A 82 3.00 -4.37 5.89
N SER A 83 1.68 -4.52 5.81
CA SER A 83 0.99 -4.63 4.53
C SER A 83 -0.45 -4.12 4.58
N ALA A 84 -0.93 -3.58 3.47
CA ALA A 84 -2.31 -3.14 3.28
C ALA A 84 -2.93 -3.86 2.07
N GLU A 85 -4.01 -4.62 2.30
CA GLU A 85 -4.77 -5.27 1.24
C GLU A 85 -6.03 -4.48 0.91
N ILE A 86 -6.20 -4.06 -0.35
CA ILE A 86 -7.36 -3.28 -0.80
C ILE A 86 -8.37 -4.20 -1.49
N LYS A 87 -9.54 -4.36 -0.89
CA LYS A 87 -10.68 -5.11 -1.45
C LYS A 87 -11.78 -4.15 -1.87
N ARG A 88 -12.32 -4.38 -3.06
CA ARG A 88 -13.44 -3.62 -3.61
C ARG A 88 -14.69 -4.48 -3.52
N ASN A 89 -15.75 -3.90 -2.96
CA ASN A 89 -17.06 -4.53 -2.92
C ASN A 89 -17.99 -3.78 -3.89
N LEU A 90 -18.75 -4.50 -4.70
CA LEU A 90 -19.69 -3.92 -5.66
C LEU A 90 -20.82 -3.10 -4.99
N SER A 91 -20.96 -3.19 -3.67
CA SER A 91 -21.86 -2.34 -2.87
C SER A 91 -21.37 -0.90 -2.65
N GLY A 92 -20.31 -0.46 -3.36
CA GLY A 92 -19.74 0.87 -3.16
C GLY A 92 -18.73 0.97 -2.00
N THR A 93 -18.39 -0.15 -1.36
CA THR A 93 -17.46 -0.15 -0.22
C THR A 93 -16.07 -0.61 -0.65
N ILE A 94 -15.03 0.14 -0.24
CA ILE A 94 -13.64 -0.32 -0.26
C ILE A 94 -13.29 -0.79 1.15
N THR A 95 -12.76 -2.01 1.27
CA THR A 95 -12.23 -2.53 2.53
C THR A 95 -10.71 -2.52 2.47
N ILE A 96 -10.08 -1.87 3.44
CA ILE A 96 -8.63 -1.84 3.66
C ILE A 96 -8.34 -2.80 4.80
N LYS A 97 -7.62 -3.89 4.53
CA LYS A 97 -7.17 -4.81 5.57
C LYS A 97 -5.72 -4.52 5.90
N ILE A 98 -5.45 -4.18 7.16
CA ILE A 98 -4.12 -3.87 7.68
C ILE A 98 -3.53 -5.09 8.35
N THR A 99 -2.22 -5.31 8.12
CA THR A 99 -1.39 -6.24 8.89
C THR A 99 -0.25 -5.43 9.50
N ALA A 100 -0.06 -5.58 10.80
CA ALA A 100 0.99 -4.89 11.56
C ALA A 100 2.38 -5.50 11.32
N ALA A 101 3.42 -4.70 11.51
CA ALA A 101 4.78 -5.20 11.61
C ALA A 101 4.94 -6.00 12.92
N THR A 102 5.36 -7.25 12.82
CA THR A 102 5.42 -8.19 13.96
C THR A 102 6.76 -8.18 14.69
N ALA A 103 7.85 -7.97 13.97
CA ALA A 103 9.19 -7.94 14.56
C ALA A 103 9.76 -6.52 14.54
N LYS A 104 10.52 -6.19 15.60
CA LYS A 104 11.18 -4.89 15.77
C LYS A 104 12.63 -5.16 16.11
N LEU A 105 13.53 -4.93 15.17
CA LEU A 105 14.95 -5.11 15.31
C LEU A 105 15.66 -3.78 15.22
N PRO A 106 16.43 -3.40 16.23
CA PRO A 106 17.29 -2.24 16.16
C PRO A 106 18.59 -2.58 15.40
N ILE A 107 18.94 -1.72 14.48
CA ILE A 107 20.21 -1.68 13.77
C ILE A 107 21.04 -0.54 14.37
N ASP A 108 22.27 -0.82 14.75
CA ASP A 108 23.19 0.19 15.28
C ASP A 108 23.81 0.99 14.13
N ASN A 109 23.60 2.30 14.15
CA ASN A 109 24.21 3.26 13.20
C ASN A 109 25.40 4.01 13.83
N GLY A 110 25.87 3.58 15.00
CA GLY A 110 26.94 4.21 15.78
C GLY A 110 26.46 5.30 16.74
N ASP A 111 25.75 6.32 16.24
CA ASP A 111 25.24 7.43 17.06
C ASP A 111 23.74 7.28 17.40
N SER A 112 23.05 6.40 16.71
CA SER A 112 21.61 6.18 16.86
C SER A 112 21.21 4.78 16.38
N PHE A 113 19.95 4.41 16.62
CA PHE A 113 19.40 3.14 16.17
C PHE A 113 18.29 3.36 15.15
N THR A 114 18.26 2.49 14.16
CA THR A 114 17.13 2.36 13.20
C THR A 114 16.34 1.10 13.56
N LEU A 115 15.05 1.25 13.80
CA LEU A 115 14.15 0.15 14.08
C LEU A 115 13.54 -0.38 12.80
N VAL A 116 13.70 -1.69 12.54
CA VAL A 116 13.17 -2.33 11.32
C VAL A 116 12.24 -3.49 11.64
N SER A 117 11.32 -3.79 10.70
CA SER A 117 10.47 -4.97 10.75
C SER A 117 11.23 -6.23 10.30
N ASP A 118 10.61 -7.40 10.48
CA ASP A 118 11.09 -8.69 10.00
C ASP A 118 11.33 -8.73 8.48
N LYS A 119 10.71 -7.85 7.71
CA LYS A 119 10.91 -7.73 6.26
C LYS A 119 11.93 -6.66 5.87
N GLY A 120 12.53 -5.99 6.86
CA GLY A 120 13.51 -4.94 6.63
C GLY A 120 12.90 -3.58 6.32
N LYS A 121 11.65 -3.36 6.68
CA LYS A 121 11.00 -2.07 6.58
C LYS A 121 11.39 -1.19 7.76
N VAL A 122 11.78 0.05 7.51
CA VAL A 122 12.10 1.03 8.55
C VAL A 122 10.82 1.45 9.26
N LEU A 123 10.77 1.24 10.56
CA LEU A 123 9.66 1.64 11.43
C LEU A 123 9.92 2.99 12.07
N GLU A 124 11.12 3.16 12.62
CA GLU A 124 11.61 4.41 13.20
C GLU A 124 13.10 4.57 12.92
N ASP A 125 13.59 5.80 12.83
CA ASP A 125 14.99 6.12 12.66
C ASP A 125 15.44 7.19 13.66
N GLY A 126 16.75 7.22 13.96
CA GLY A 126 17.34 8.20 14.85
C GLY A 126 17.01 7.99 16.34
N LEU A 127 16.70 6.76 16.76
CA LEU A 127 16.46 6.45 18.17
C LEU A 127 17.76 6.54 18.97
N MET A 128 17.76 7.32 20.06
CA MET A 128 18.94 7.48 20.94
C MET A 128 19.07 6.35 21.96
N THR A 129 18.00 5.64 22.23
CA THR A 129 17.95 4.53 23.19
C THR A 129 17.01 3.45 22.72
N ILE A 130 17.34 2.22 23.02
CA ILE A 130 16.50 1.04 22.82
C ILE A 130 16.24 0.39 24.17
N GLY A 131 15.16 -0.40 24.29
CA GLY A 131 14.83 -1.13 25.52
C GLY A 131 15.90 -2.14 25.91
N ASP A 132 16.00 -2.45 27.20
CA ASP A 132 16.94 -3.45 27.72
C ASP A 132 16.58 -4.85 27.22
N GLY A 133 17.61 -5.66 26.92
CA GLY A 133 17.45 -7.06 26.52
C GLY A 133 17.08 -7.30 25.05
N ILE A 134 17.15 -6.27 24.23
CA ILE A 134 16.90 -6.38 22.78
C ILE A 134 18.22 -6.79 22.08
N ILE A 135 18.12 -7.72 21.13
CA ILE A 135 19.25 -8.11 20.28
C ILE A 135 19.51 -6.97 19.29
N ILE A 136 20.71 -6.40 19.35
CA ILE A 136 21.17 -5.41 18.38
C ILE A 136 21.82 -6.13 17.21
N ILE A 137 21.50 -5.73 15.99
CA ILE A 137 22.14 -6.24 14.80
C ILE A 137 23.29 -5.30 14.43
N ASP A 138 24.49 -5.86 14.38
CA ASP A 138 25.67 -5.21 13.81
C ASP A 138 25.68 -5.51 12.30
N SER A 139 25.60 -4.49 11.48
CA SER A 139 25.52 -4.56 10.03
C SER A 139 26.50 -3.59 9.38
N SER A 140 26.65 -3.66 8.05
CA SER A 140 27.33 -2.59 7.31
C SER A 140 26.58 -1.25 7.50
N PRO A 141 27.24 -0.11 7.26
CA PRO A 141 26.59 1.18 7.40
C PRO A 141 25.28 1.29 6.64
N VAL A 142 24.26 1.83 7.30
CA VAL A 142 22.97 2.13 6.67
C VAL A 142 23.14 3.34 5.74
N ILE A 143 22.74 3.19 4.48
CA ILE A 143 22.78 4.27 3.47
C ILE A 143 21.48 5.08 3.52
N SER A 144 20.34 4.40 3.70
CA SER A 144 19.01 5.03 3.76
C SER A 144 18.12 4.34 4.77
N ALA A 145 17.51 5.14 5.64
CA ALA A 145 16.59 4.70 6.69
C ALA A 145 15.35 5.60 6.73
N VAL A 146 14.57 5.62 5.66
CA VAL A 146 13.32 6.40 5.60
C VAL A 146 12.17 5.58 6.19
N PRO A 147 11.50 6.05 7.26
CA PRO A 147 10.35 5.35 7.83
C PRO A 147 9.28 5.05 6.78
N GLY A 148 8.82 3.80 6.74
CA GLY A 148 7.87 3.29 5.74
C GLY A 148 8.50 2.68 4.51
N GLU A 149 9.80 2.86 4.28
CA GLU A 149 10.55 2.26 3.17
C GLU A 149 11.43 1.09 3.63
N THR A 150 11.98 0.33 2.69
CA THR A 150 12.94 -0.72 3.02
C THR A 150 14.29 -0.09 3.35
N VAL A 151 14.93 -0.54 4.44
CA VAL A 151 16.28 -0.10 4.80
C VAL A 151 17.29 -0.47 3.71
N GLU A 152 18.22 0.44 3.41
CA GLU A 152 19.29 0.22 2.44
C GLU A 152 20.64 0.21 3.16
N PHE A 153 21.43 -0.83 2.94
CA PHE A 153 22.77 -1.02 3.48
C PHE A 153 23.85 -0.80 2.43
N GLN A 154 25.05 -0.49 2.88
CA GLN A 154 26.22 -0.41 2.00
C GLN A 154 26.53 -1.78 1.38
N ASP A 155 26.33 -2.87 2.11
CA ASP A 155 26.36 -4.23 1.60
C ASP A 155 24.92 -4.75 1.41
N ASN A 156 24.56 -5.05 0.19
CA ASN A 156 23.21 -5.55 -0.15
C ASN A 156 22.89 -6.94 0.42
N ASP A 157 23.91 -7.70 0.84
CA ASP A 157 23.73 -9.03 1.42
C ASP A 157 23.23 -8.95 2.89
N ASP A 158 23.46 -7.84 3.59
CA ASP A 158 23.09 -7.66 5.00
C ASP A 158 21.56 -7.78 5.22
N LEU A 159 20.75 -7.25 4.31
CA LEU A 159 19.29 -7.41 4.39
C LEU A 159 18.87 -8.90 4.34
N GLY A 160 19.57 -9.70 3.53
CA GLY A 160 19.37 -11.15 3.45
C GLY A 160 19.75 -11.86 4.76
N ILE A 161 20.86 -11.46 5.37
CA ILE A 161 21.34 -12.00 6.65
C ILE A 161 20.34 -11.68 7.77
N ILE A 162 19.87 -10.43 7.87
CA ILE A 162 18.87 -10.01 8.85
C ILE A 162 17.59 -10.83 8.73
N LYS A 163 17.07 -11.01 7.53
CA LYS A 163 15.87 -11.84 7.29
C LYS A 163 16.07 -13.30 7.70
N ASN A 164 17.25 -13.86 7.43
CA ASN A 164 17.57 -15.23 7.82
C ASN A 164 17.66 -15.38 9.34
N VAL A 165 18.29 -14.43 10.04
CA VAL A 165 18.37 -14.44 11.52
C VAL A 165 16.98 -14.37 12.14
N LEU A 166 16.10 -13.53 11.61
CA LEU A 166 14.71 -13.40 12.07
C LEU A 166 13.93 -14.69 11.90
N THR A 167 14.01 -15.31 10.73
CA THR A 167 13.36 -16.59 10.46
C THR A 167 13.83 -17.68 11.43
N LEU A 168 15.11 -17.67 11.81
CA LEU A 168 15.66 -18.60 12.81
C LEU A 168 15.15 -18.33 14.22
N LEU A 169 14.96 -17.06 14.60
CA LEU A 169 14.41 -16.69 15.92
C LEU A 169 12.94 -17.12 16.05
N GLU A 170 12.12 -16.86 15.01
CA GLU A 170 10.70 -17.28 14.98
C GLU A 170 10.52 -18.81 15.00
N SER A 171 11.47 -19.57 14.44
CA SER A 171 11.37 -21.04 14.41
C SER A 171 11.69 -21.72 15.76
N ASN A 172 12.16 -20.95 16.75
CA ASN A 172 12.54 -21.46 18.08
C ASN A 172 11.56 -21.03 19.21
N GLU A 173 10.49 -20.33 18.87
CA GLU A 173 9.36 -20.06 19.79
C GLU A 173 8.22 -21.06 19.57
#